data_7186c7f64975acc7c12dab9f9892e002
#
_entry.id   7186c7f64975acc7c12dab9f9892e002
#
_cell.length_a   1.000
_cell.length_b   1.000
_cell.length_c   1.000
_cell.angle_alpha   90.00
_cell.angle_beta   90.00
_cell.angle_gamma   90.00
#
_symmetry.space_group_name_H-M   'P 1'
#
loop_
_entity.id
_entity.type
_entity.pdbx_description
1 polymer ?
#
loop_
_entity_poly.entity_id
_entity_poly.type
_entity_poly.pdbx_seq_one_letter_code
_entity_poly.pdbx_strand_id
1 'polypeptide(L)'
;MQHMLKLFLTSLLIFALAATACLAEDSEAQYQAYSYTTFSLRRTPSESDRGISVQKKTKILILEWDDAWCKVQVGNKVEYAKPEWLYRVQSLDALHYPLQNLPHRMSGYVEFSQDTLISGGKFKGCTASAGQIACVEAQADGAYLLPVWRGEMQLTDEIGTYHPFADWETAEPGDIIGGFTTFYGNQQGQGKAAAREHNISEGVKRIDGVAVEREETFSFNALCAPYRHSNGYELAPNVSTDGFGYGGGVCQVTTTLYNAALTLPLQIEEWALHSKQGAVYVPQFFDAAVGSYSDFTFVNLLPYGVQIHASAQNGVLTVLFCRAEEDSQ
;
A
#
# COMPACT_ATOMS: atom_id res chain seq x y z
N MET A 1 -70.81 -16.15 -17.41
CA MET A 1 -69.49 -16.85 -17.47
C MET A 1 -68.37 -16.00 -18.01
N GLN A 2 -68.61 -15.04 -18.91
CA GLN A 2 -67.56 -14.18 -19.46
C GLN A 2 -67.09 -13.02 -18.55
N HIS A 3 -67.87 -12.60 -17.55
CA HIS A 3 -67.48 -11.50 -16.62
C HIS A 3 -66.59 -11.95 -15.49
N MET A 4 -66.67 -13.21 -15.05
CA MET A 4 -65.79 -13.75 -14.02
C MET A 4 -64.37 -14.05 -14.51
N LEU A 5 -64.21 -14.35 -15.79
CA LEU A 5 -62.90 -14.66 -16.37
C LEU A 5 -62.04 -13.38 -16.56
N LYS A 6 -62.67 -12.21 -16.70
CA LYS A 6 -61.96 -10.92 -16.84
C LYS A 6 -61.42 -10.39 -15.49
N LEU A 7 -62.10 -10.67 -14.40
CA LEU A 7 -61.62 -10.27 -13.05
C LEU A 7 -60.45 -11.15 -12.58
N PHE A 8 -60.35 -12.40 -12.98
CA PHE A 8 -59.26 -13.29 -12.63
C PHE A 8 -57.97 -12.98 -13.41
N LEU A 9 -58.07 -12.52 -14.63
CA LEU A 9 -56.92 -12.10 -15.45
C LEU A 9 -56.33 -10.75 -15.02
N THR A 10 -57.12 -9.82 -14.49
CA THR A 10 -56.63 -8.54 -13.99
C THR A 10 -55.98 -8.65 -12.63
N SER A 11 -56.42 -9.55 -11.74
CA SER A 11 -55.76 -9.79 -10.48
C SER A 11 -54.44 -10.54 -10.62
N LEU A 12 -54.31 -11.42 -11.63
CA LEU A 12 -53.05 -12.13 -11.89
C LEU A 12 -51.98 -11.21 -12.50
N LEU A 13 -52.40 -10.18 -13.27
CA LEU A 13 -51.46 -9.20 -13.86
C LEU A 13 -50.94 -8.19 -12.84
N ILE A 14 -51.74 -7.87 -11.82
CA ILE A 14 -51.33 -6.96 -10.75
C ILE A 14 -50.37 -7.66 -9.76
N PHE A 15 -50.51 -8.97 -9.56
CA PHE A 15 -49.55 -9.74 -8.73
C PHE A 15 -48.27 -10.05 -9.49
N ALA A 16 -48.26 -10.11 -10.81
CA ALA A 16 -47.04 -10.26 -11.60
C ALA A 16 -46.19 -8.97 -11.70
N LEU A 17 -46.82 -7.78 -11.57
CA LEU A 17 -46.10 -6.51 -11.55
C LEU A 17 -45.56 -6.11 -10.17
N ALA A 18 -46.05 -6.73 -9.09
CA ALA A 18 -45.57 -6.47 -7.74
C ALA A 18 -44.41 -7.42 -7.30
N ALA A 19 -44.11 -8.45 -8.11
CA ALA A 19 -43.04 -9.39 -7.85
C ALA A 19 -41.73 -9.08 -8.58
N THR A 20 -41.69 -8.00 -9.38
CA THR A 20 -40.47 -7.57 -10.09
C THR A 20 -39.78 -6.38 -9.45
N ALA A 21 -40.17 -6.02 -8.24
CA ALA A 21 -39.51 -4.95 -7.50
C ALA A 21 -38.93 -5.50 -6.20
N CYS A 22 -37.94 -6.33 -6.25
CA CYS A 22 -36.88 -6.53 -5.27
C CYS A 22 -35.97 -7.71 -5.66
N LEU A 23 -35.45 -7.70 -6.86
CA LEU A 23 -34.10 -8.22 -7.03
C LEU A 23 -33.21 -7.02 -6.69
N ALA A 24 -32.82 -6.90 -5.42
CA ALA A 24 -31.60 -6.22 -5.10
C ALA A 24 -30.55 -6.87 -6.00
N GLU A 25 -29.98 -6.13 -6.92
CA GLU A 25 -28.75 -6.52 -7.55
C GLU A 25 -27.82 -6.88 -6.37
N ASP A 26 -27.48 -8.15 -6.25
CA ASP A 26 -26.34 -8.59 -5.45
C ASP A 26 -25.14 -7.93 -6.12
N SER A 27 -24.86 -6.67 -5.75
CA SER A 27 -23.65 -6.01 -6.21
C SER A 27 -22.52 -6.77 -5.56
N GLU A 28 -21.82 -7.54 -6.37
CA GLU A 28 -20.64 -8.27 -5.95
C GLU A 28 -19.63 -7.25 -5.40
N ALA A 29 -19.04 -7.56 -4.27
CA ALA A 29 -18.09 -6.64 -3.66
C ALA A 29 -16.91 -6.41 -4.60
N GLN A 30 -16.60 -5.15 -4.88
CA GLN A 30 -15.52 -4.76 -5.78
C GLN A 30 -14.18 -4.64 -5.04
N TYR A 31 -14.22 -4.23 -3.78
CA TYR A 31 -13.01 -3.99 -2.98
C TYR A 31 -13.17 -4.48 -1.56
N GLN A 32 -12.05 -4.69 -0.89
CA GLN A 32 -11.99 -4.86 0.56
C GLN A 32 -11.17 -3.73 1.20
N ALA A 33 -11.51 -3.40 2.43
CA ALA A 33 -10.79 -2.41 3.23
C ALA A 33 -10.81 -2.81 4.71
N TYR A 34 -10.15 -2.00 5.53
CA TYR A 34 -10.19 -2.16 6.99
C TYR A 34 -10.57 -0.83 7.64
N SER A 35 -11.32 -0.91 8.74
CA SER A 35 -11.59 0.26 9.58
C SER A 35 -10.33 0.69 10.32
N TYR A 36 -9.91 1.94 10.19
CA TYR A 36 -8.71 2.39 10.86
C TYR A 36 -8.94 2.82 12.32
N THR A 37 -10.18 3.12 12.68
CA THR A 37 -10.62 3.45 14.03
C THR A 37 -11.97 2.80 14.30
N THR A 38 -12.45 2.88 15.53
CA THR A 38 -13.84 2.54 15.84
C THR A 38 -14.74 3.67 15.38
N PHE A 39 -15.75 3.37 14.57
CA PHE A 39 -16.74 4.34 14.10
C PHE A 39 -18.10 3.67 13.88
N SER A 40 -19.14 4.47 13.65
CA SER A 40 -20.43 3.95 13.24
C SER A 40 -20.64 4.15 11.75
N LEU A 41 -21.01 3.11 11.03
CA LEU A 41 -21.50 3.21 9.66
C LEU A 41 -22.74 4.11 9.62
N ARG A 42 -23.23 4.41 8.44
CA ARG A 42 -24.45 5.18 8.21
C ARG A 42 -25.44 4.32 7.41
N ARG A 43 -26.70 4.36 7.80
CA ARG A 43 -27.77 3.64 7.06
C ARG A 43 -28.07 4.29 5.73
N THR A 44 -27.88 5.59 5.66
CA THR A 44 -27.96 6.40 4.44
C THR A 44 -26.67 7.22 4.30
N PRO A 45 -26.30 7.73 3.13
CA PRO A 45 -25.12 8.57 2.95
C PRO A 45 -25.31 9.96 3.59
N SER A 46 -25.38 9.99 4.92
CA SER A 46 -25.64 11.17 5.75
C SER A 46 -24.91 11.09 7.09
N GLU A 47 -24.39 12.21 7.57
CA GLU A 47 -23.69 12.29 8.87
C GLU A 47 -24.57 11.95 10.07
N SER A 48 -25.87 12.21 9.98
CA SER A 48 -26.81 12.10 11.09
C SER A 48 -27.41 10.71 11.30
N ASP A 49 -27.40 9.87 10.26
CA ASP A 49 -28.09 8.56 10.29
C ASP A 49 -27.14 7.43 10.68
N ARG A 50 -27.02 7.17 11.98
CA ARG A 50 -26.10 6.15 12.51
C ARG A 50 -26.62 4.73 12.32
N GLY A 51 -25.78 3.88 11.74
CA GLY A 51 -25.93 2.45 11.58
C GLY A 51 -25.14 1.66 12.64
N ILE A 52 -24.58 0.51 12.22
CA ILE A 52 -23.82 -0.36 13.12
C ILE A 52 -22.47 0.25 13.51
N SER A 53 -21.99 -0.09 14.69
CA SER A 53 -20.64 0.25 15.13
C SER A 53 -19.64 -0.77 14.60
N VAL A 54 -18.57 -0.28 14.01
CA VAL A 54 -17.45 -1.05 13.47
C VAL A 54 -16.22 -0.81 14.34
N GLN A 55 -15.61 -1.89 14.80
CA GLN A 55 -14.39 -1.81 15.60
C GLN A 55 -13.17 -1.57 14.72
N LYS A 56 -12.12 -0.98 15.29
CA LYS A 56 -10.82 -0.83 14.62
C LYS A 56 -10.32 -2.18 14.06
N LYS A 57 -9.75 -2.16 12.87
CA LYS A 57 -9.24 -3.33 12.13
C LYS A 57 -10.31 -4.33 11.67
N THR A 58 -11.58 -3.94 11.66
CA THR A 58 -12.62 -4.78 11.05
C THR A 58 -12.49 -4.76 9.55
N LYS A 59 -12.52 -5.95 8.92
CA LYS A 59 -12.59 -6.09 7.46
C LYS A 59 -13.96 -5.61 6.97
N ILE A 60 -13.94 -4.81 5.93
CA ILE A 60 -15.10 -4.18 5.31
C ILE A 60 -15.04 -4.49 3.83
N LEU A 61 -16.13 -4.96 3.25
CA LEU A 61 -16.28 -5.12 1.81
C LEU A 61 -16.88 -3.83 1.25
N ILE A 62 -16.37 -3.35 0.15
CA ILE A 62 -16.86 -2.16 -0.55
C ILE A 62 -17.60 -2.65 -1.79
N LEU A 63 -18.89 -2.37 -1.83
CA LEU A 63 -19.78 -2.74 -2.94
C LEU A 63 -19.76 -1.68 -4.03
N GLU A 64 -19.73 -0.40 -3.62
CA GLU A 64 -19.67 0.75 -4.52
C GLU A 64 -18.70 1.78 -3.94
N TRP A 65 -17.73 2.22 -4.73
CA TRP A 65 -16.83 3.30 -4.37
C TRP A 65 -17.43 4.64 -4.78
N ASP A 66 -17.46 5.59 -3.86
CA ASP A 66 -17.80 6.97 -4.11
C ASP A 66 -16.96 7.87 -3.20
N ASP A 67 -16.49 9.01 -3.69
CA ASP A 67 -15.56 9.89 -2.97
C ASP A 67 -16.19 10.58 -1.75
N ALA A 68 -17.51 10.60 -1.65
CA ALA A 68 -18.23 11.14 -0.50
C ALA A 68 -18.67 10.02 0.46
N TRP A 69 -19.27 8.93 -0.05
CA TRP A 69 -19.84 7.84 0.72
C TRP A 69 -19.75 6.49 0.00
N CYS A 70 -18.85 5.64 0.41
CA CYS A 70 -18.78 4.27 -0.09
C CYS A 70 -19.94 3.43 0.47
N LYS A 71 -20.60 2.65 -0.38
CA LYS A 71 -21.54 1.61 0.05
C LYS A 71 -20.75 0.37 0.46
N VAL A 72 -20.90 -0.05 1.70
CA VAL A 72 -20.04 -1.07 2.31
C VAL A 72 -20.86 -2.16 2.97
N GLN A 73 -20.25 -3.37 3.06
CA GLN A 73 -20.81 -4.50 3.76
C GLN A 73 -19.91 -4.93 4.92
N VAL A 74 -20.51 -5.09 6.09
CA VAL A 74 -19.88 -5.66 7.30
C VAL A 74 -20.77 -6.77 7.83
N GLY A 75 -20.30 -8.00 7.76
CA GLY A 75 -21.16 -9.17 8.00
C GLY A 75 -22.37 -9.19 7.06
N ASN A 76 -23.58 -9.23 7.60
CA ASN A 76 -24.83 -9.25 6.84
C ASN A 76 -25.43 -7.85 6.63
N LYS A 77 -24.74 -6.78 7.03
CA LYS A 77 -25.26 -5.41 6.95
C LYS A 77 -24.61 -4.66 5.82
N VAL A 78 -25.44 -4.03 5.00
CA VAL A 78 -25.04 -3.10 3.95
C VAL A 78 -25.41 -1.69 4.41
N GLU A 79 -24.42 -0.84 4.55
CA GLU A 79 -24.53 0.54 5.06
C GLU A 79 -23.48 1.42 4.35
N TYR A 80 -23.23 2.64 4.83
CA TYR A 80 -22.32 3.59 4.19
C TYR A 80 -21.18 3.98 5.13
N ALA A 81 -19.99 4.13 4.53
CA ALA A 81 -18.80 4.63 5.19
C ALA A 81 -18.18 5.78 4.38
N LYS A 82 -17.54 6.72 5.04
CA LYS A 82 -16.70 7.69 4.35
C LYS A 82 -15.38 7.07 3.93
N PRO A 83 -14.81 7.44 2.76
CA PRO A 83 -13.50 6.97 2.34
C PRO A 83 -12.41 7.15 3.39
N GLU A 84 -12.39 8.28 4.11
CA GLU A 84 -11.41 8.56 5.16
C GLU A 84 -11.51 7.67 6.40
N TRP A 85 -12.57 6.86 6.54
CA TRP A 85 -12.71 5.87 7.62
C TRP A 85 -12.14 4.50 7.24
N LEU A 86 -11.83 4.34 5.95
CA LEU A 86 -11.32 3.11 5.36
C LEU A 86 -9.83 3.24 5.09
N TYR A 87 -9.10 2.18 5.29
CA TYR A 87 -7.70 2.12 4.93
C TYR A 87 -7.36 0.77 4.32
N ARG A 88 -6.24 0.69 3.62
CA ARG A 88 -5.80 -0.51 2.91
C ARG A 88 -6.92 -1.04 2.00
N VAL A 89 -7.44 -0.17 1.15
CA VAL A 89 -8.41 -0.57 0.14
C VAL A 89 -7.68 -1.37 -0.93
N GLN A 90 -8.16 -2.58 -1.18
CA GLN A 90 -7.64 -3.49 -2.20
C GLN A 90 -8.78 -3.95 -3.09
N SER A 91 -8.53 -4.07 -4.39
CA SER A 91 -9.47 -4.72 -5.29
C SER A 91 -9.64 -6.20 -4.91
N LEU A 92 -10.87 -6.71 -5.03
CA LEU A 92 -11.14 -8.14 -5.00
C LEU A 92 -10.94 -8.77 -6.38
N ASP A 93 -10.99 -7.96 -7.44
CA ASP A 93 -10.42 -8.34 -8.72
C ASP A 93 -8.91 -8.09 -8.64
N ALA A 94 -8.15 -9.15 -8.68
CA ALA A 94 -6.72 -9.15 -8.50
C ALA A 94 -5.93 -8.26 -9.47
N LEU A 95 -6.53 -7.91 -10.61
CA LEU A 95 -5.92 -7.10 -11.65
C LEU A 95 -6.25 -5.61 -11.55
N HIS A 96 -7.16 -5.20 -10.66
CA HIS A 96 -7.60 -3.81 -10.58
C HIS A 96 -7.48 -3.28 -9.15
N TYR A 97 -6.42 -2.53 -8.87
CA TYR A 97 -6.26 -1.84 -7.60
C TYR A 97 -6.95 -0.48 -7.62
N PRO A 98 -7.84 -0.19 -6.66
CA PRO A 98 -8.35 1.15 -6.49
C PRO A 98 -7.25 2.01 -5.92
N LEU A 99 -6.65 2.80 -6.77
CA LEU A 99 -5.63 3.77 -6.37
C LEU A 99 -6.24 5.01 -5.67
N GLN A 100 -7.56 5.07 -5.52
CA GLN A 100 -8.30 6.28 -5.11
C GLN A 100 -7.90 6.81 -3.75
N ASN A 101 -7.57 5.93 -2.80
CA ASN A 101 -7.18 6.35 -1.45
C ASN A 101 -5.71 6.13 -1.12
N LEU A 102 -4.86 5.90 -2.10
CA LEU A 102 -3.43 5.99 -1.88
C LEU A 102 -3.08 7.45 -1.62
N PRO A 103 -2.41 7.77 -0.50
CA PRO A 103 -2.05 9.14 -0.18
C PRO A 103 -1.03 9.72 -1.18
N HIS A 104 -0.28 8.86 -1.83
CA HIS A 104 0.67 9.19 -2.88
C HIS A 104 0.65 8.12 -3.96
N ARG A 105 0.64 8.57 -5.21
CA ARG A 105 0.71 7.70 -6.40
C ARG A 105 2.03 7.93 -7.10
N MET A 106 3.02 7.12 -6.76
CA MET A 106 4.29 7.19 -7.47
C MET A 106 4.05 6.89 -8.95
N SER A 107 4.41 7.83 -9.81
CA SER A 107 4.27 7.72 -11.27
C SER A 107 5.60 7.44 -11.97
N GLY A 108 6.69 7.48 -11.24
CA GLY A 108 8.03 7.26 -11.72
C GLY A 108 9.06 7.55 -10.64
N TYR A 109 10.29 7.75 -11.05
CA TYR A 109 11.38 8.13 -10.17
C TYR A 109 12.23 9.24 -10.79
N VAL A 110 12.89 10.00 -9.93
CA VAL A 110 13.92 10.97 -10.33
C VAL A 110 15.29 10.38 -10.01
N GLU A 111 16.20 10.36 -10.99
CA GLU A 111 17.62 10.13 -10.79
C GLU A 111 18.30 11.47 -10.56
N PHE A 112 18.89 11.67 -9.37
CA PHE A 112 19.51 12.94 -9.00
C PHE A 112 20.77 13.19 -9.81
N SER A 113 20.87 14.35 -10.46
CA SER A 113 22.05 14.76 -11.21
C SER A 113 23.14 15.35 -10.32
N GLN A 114 22.82 15.71 -9.08
CA GLN A 114 23.72 16.34 -8.10
C GLN A 114 23.32 15.95 -6.68
N ASP A 115 24.21 16.16 -5.73
CA ASP A 115 23.92 16.00 -4.33
C ASP A 115 22.77 16.93 -3.92
N THR A 116 21.67 16.34 -3.44
CA THR A 116 20.42 17.06 -3.17
C THR A 116 20.00 16.88 -1.72
N LEU A 117 19.80 17.98 -1.01
CA LEU A 117 19.25 17.95 0.34
C LEU A 117 17.75 17.61 0.29
N ILE A 118 17.39 16.46 0.85
CA ILE A 118 16.01 16.04 1.02
C ILE A 118 15.55 16.42 2.42
N SER A 119 14.55 17.28 2.52
CA SER A 119 13.97 17.68 3.80
C SER A 119 12.51 18.10 3.64
N GLY A 120 11.74 18.09 4.71
CA GLY A 120 10.34 18.53 4.67
C GLY A 120 9.53 17.94 5.81
N GLY A 121 8.35 18.48 6.06
CA GLY A 121 7.49 18.03 7.14
C GLY A 121 8.21 17.97 8.49
N LYS A 122 8.30 16.78 9.07
CA LYS A 122 9.06 16.50 10.31
C LYS A 122 10.44 15.90 10.05
N PHE A 123 10.80 15.71 8.81
CA PHE A 123 12.09 15.15 8.43
C PHE A 123 13.19 16.22 8.48
N LYS A 124 14.21 16.00 9.28
CA LYS A 124 15.32 16.97 9.42
C LYS A 124 16.25 17.00 8.20
N GLY A 125 16.27 15.92 7.43
CA GLY A 125 16.97 15.83 6.17
C GLY A 125 17.99 14.70 6.07
N CYS A 126 18.28 14.37 4.83
CA CYS A 126 19.44 13.60 4.37
C CYS A 126 19.92 14.18 3.05
N THR A 127 21.09 13.79 2.60
CA THR A 127 21.60 14.21 1.28
C THR A 127 21.58 13.02 0.35
N ALA A 128 20.67 13.03 -0.63
CA ALA A 128 20.74 12.09 -1.75
C ALA A 128 21.95 12.48 -2.63
N SER A 129 22.77 11.50 -2.97
CA SER A 129 23.92 11.74 -3.85
C SER A 129 23.53 11.71 -5.33
N ALA A 130 24.32 12.33 -6.18
CA ALA A 130 24.22 12.18 -7.62
C ALA A 130 24.17 10.69 -8.02
N GLY A 131 23.28 10.32 -8.93
CA GLY A 131 23.01 8.95 -9.38
C GLY A 131 22.10 8.16 -8.45
N GLN A 132 21.74 8.63 -7.25
CA GLN A 132 20.69 8.01 -6.46
C GLN A 132 19.32 8.31 -7.04
N ILE A 133 18.35 7.45 -6.74
CA ILE A 133 16.98 7.57 -7.23
C ILE A 133 15.99 7.73 -6.08
N ALA A 134 14.90 8.45 -6.34
CA ALA A 134 13.74 8.50 -5.45
C ALA A 134 12.45 8.45 -6.26
N CYS A 135 11.50 7.62 -5.84
CA CYS A 135 10.18 7.55 -6.46
C CYS A 135 9.39 8.82 -6.14
N VAL A 136 8.70 9.33 -7.15
CA VAL A 136 7.99 10.61 -7.11
C VAL A 136 6.61 10.50 -7.75
N GLU A 137 5.74 11.43 -7.42
CA GLU A 137 4.47 11.66 -8.07
C GLU A 137 4.60 12.88 -9.00
N ALA A 138 4.45 12.69 -10.31
CA ALA A 138 4.49 13.80 -11.27
C ALA A 138 3.23 14.65 -11.13
N GLN A 139 3.43 15.98 -11.12
CA GLN A 139 2.36 16.98 -11.04
C GLN A 139 2.05 17.57 -12.41
N ALA A 140 0.84 18.09 -12.57
CA ALA A 140 0.40 18.67 -13.86
C ALA A 140 1.19 19.92 -14.28
N ASP A 141 1.87 20.58 -13.36
CA ASP A 141 2.70 21.77 -13.61
C ASP A 141 4.15 21.44 -13.96
N GLY A 142 4.49 20.16 -14.08
CA GLY A 142 5.85 19.69 -14.37
C GLY A 142 6.76 19.60 -13.13
N ALA A 143 6.24 19.82 -11.93
CA ALA A 143 6.94 19.52 -10.69
C ALA A 143 6.79 18.05 -10.31
N TYR A 144 7.63 17.57 -9.40
CA TYR A 144 7.59 16.22 -8.86
C TYR A 144 7.40 16.28 -7.34
N LEU A 145 6.38 15.59 -6.85
CA LEU A 145 6.12 15.50 -5.43
C LEU A 145 6.88 14.32 -4.84
N LEU A 146 7.70 14.59 -3.85
CA LEU A 146 8.46 13.59 -3.09
C LEU A 146 7.90 13.50 -1.67
N PRO A 147 7.24 12.39 -1.28
CA PRO A 147 6.78 12.22 0.09
C PRO A 147 7.95 12.13 1.07
N VAL A 148 7.88 12.90 2.13
CA VAL A 148 8.84 12.86 3.24
C VAL A 148 8.12 12.68 4.58
N TRP A 149 8.81 12.65 5.71
CA TRP A 149 8.19 12.41 7.02
C TRP A 149 7.07 13.41 7.33
N ARG A 150 5.82 12.95 7.24
CA ARG A 150 4.61 13.74 7.51
C ARG A 150 4.61 15.07 6.75
N GLY A 151 4.99 15.02 5.49
CA GLY A 151 5.06 16.16 4.59
C GLY A 151 5.54 15.75 3.21
N GLU A 152 5.82 16.73 2.42
CA GLU A 152 6.18 16.59 1.02
C GLU A 152 7.31 17.57 0.68
N MET A 153 8.10 17.24 -0.33
CA MET A 153 9.07 18.11 -0.95
C MET A 153 8.77 18.16 -2.45
N GLN A 154 8.79 19.35 -3.03
CA GLN A 154 8.72 19.51 -4.48
C GLN A 154 10.12 19.47 -5.08
N LEU A 155 10.26 18.71 -6.15
CA LEU A 155 11.45 18.65 -6.98
C LEU A 155 11.14 19.28 -8.35
N THR A 156 12.17 19.78 -9.02
CA THR A 156 12.11 20.31 -10.37
C THR A 156 13.11 19.60 -11.27
N ASP A 157 13.01 19.74 -12.58
CA ASP A 157 13.92 19.14 -13.56
C ASP A 157 15.39 19.55 -13.37
N GLU A 158 15.64 20.64 -12.64
CA GLU A 158 17.01 21.09 -12.35
C GLU A 158 17.79 20.15 -11.42
N ILE A 159 17.08 19.29 -10.66
CA ILE A 159 17.66 18.43 -9.61
C ILE A 159 17.99 17.04 -10.14
N GLY A 160 17.35 16.60 -11.24
CA GLY A 160 17.54 15.26 -11.76
C GLY A 160 16.71 14.96 -13.00
N THR A 161 16.85 13.76 -13.52
CA THR A 161 16.10 13.28 -14.67
C THR A 161 14.92 12.42 -14.20
N TYR A 162 13.72 12.76 -14.67
CA TYR A 162 12.53 11.97 -14.39
C TYR A 162 12.41 10.79 -15.36
N HIS A 163 12.06 9.62 -14.82
CA HIS A 163 11.79 8.39 -15.52
C HIS A 163 10.40 7.89 -15.11
N PRO A 164 9.41 7.83 -16.02
CA PRO A 164 8.10 7.31 -15.71
C PRO A 164 8.18 5.79 -15.46
N PHE A 165 7.31 5.25 -14.62
CA PHE A 165 7.08 3.81 -14.57
C PHE A 165 6.41 3.36 -15.87
N ALA A 166 6.79 2.18 -16.35
CA ALA A 166 6.08 1.52 -17.44
C ALA A 166 4.71 1.04 -16.95
N ASP A 167 3.75 1.04 -17.84
CA ASP A 167 2.46 0.42 -17.57
C ASP A 167 2.65 -1.10 -17.47
N TRP A 168 2.29 -1.68 -16.33
CA TRP A 168 2.48 -3.11 -16.07
C TRP A 168 1.75 -4.01 -17.07
N GLU A 169 0.66 -3.53 -17.74
CA GLU A 169 -0.05 -4.30 -18.77
C GLU A 169 0.78 -4.46 -20.06
N THR A 170 1.67 -3.52 -20.34
CA THR A 170 2.45 -3.46 -21.59
C THR A 170 3.97 -3.46 -21.37
N ALA A 171 4.42 -3.54 -20.11
CA ALA A 171 5.85 -3.52 -19.77
C ALA A 171 6.62 -4.63 -20.47
N GLU A 172 7.85 -4.33 -20.88
CA GLU A 172 8.80 -5.28 -21.44
C GLU A 172 9.75 -5.82 -20.33
N PRO A 173 10.42 -6.96 -20.51
CA PRO A 173 11.42 -7.44 -19.57
C PRO A 173 12.47 -6.38 -19.22
N GLY A 174 12.73 -6.20 -17.93
CA GLY A 174 13.62 -5.16 -17.39
C GLY A 174 12.95 -3.81 -17.10
N ASP A 175 11.73 -3.56 -17.59
CA ASP A 175 11.02 -2.30 -17.33
C ASP A 175 10.67 -2.16 -15.85
N ILE A 176 10.86 -0.96 -15.30
CA ILE A 176 10.44 -0.60 -13.95
C ILE A 176 8.95 -0.24 -13.99
N ILE A 177 8.14 -1.03 -13.29
CA ILE A 177 6.67 -0.94 -13.31
C ILE A 177 6.08 -0.30 -12.05
N GLY A 178 6.87 -0.11 -11.00
CA GLY A 178 6.43 0.51 -9.76
C GLY A 178 7.53 0.63 -8.74
N GLY A 179 7.27 1.41 -7.69
CA GLY A 179 8.25 1.58 -6.63
C GLY A 179 7.80 2.59 -5.57
N PHE A 180 8.60 2.66 -4.51
CA PHE A 180 8.39 3.62 -3.43
C PHE A 180 9.73 3.97 -2.77
N THR A 181 9.80 5.18 -2.20
CA THR A 181 10.97 5.66 -1.46
C THR A 181 10.57 6.16 -0.09
N THR A 182 11.34 5.79 0.92
CA THR A 182 11.27 6.38 2.26
C THR A 182 12.62 6.88 2.71
N PHE A 183 12.64 7.79 3.70
CA PHE A 183 13.85 8.44 4.18
C PHE A 183 14.11 8.09 5.64
N TYR A 184 15.37 7.75 5.95
CA TYR A 184 15.84 7.49 7.32
C TYR A 184 16.98 8.46 7.63
N GLY A 185 16.82 9.49 8.34
CA GLY A 185 17.81 10.55 8.55
C GLY A 185 19.25 10.07 8.50
N ASN A 186 20.06 10.72 7.70
CA ASN A 186 21.50 10.49 7.63
C ASN A 186 22.11 10.98 8.96
N GLN A 187 21.99 10.19 10.00
CA GLN A 187 22.77 10.37 11.18
C GLN A 187 24.11 9.66 10.93
N GLN A 188 25.00 10.33 10.20
CA GLN A 188 26.43 9.99 10.18
C GLN A 188 26.92 9.97 11.64
N GLY A 189 26.52 8.97 12.37
CA GLY A 189 26.66 8.91 13.78
C GLY A 189 27.16 7.55 14.20
N GLN A 190 28.09 7.59 15.10
CA GLN A 190 28.50 6.42 15.87
C GLN A 190 27.33 5.95 16.75
N GLY A 191 27.24 4.65 16.98
CA GLY A 191 26.30 4.08 17.94
C GLY A 191 24.95 3.71 17.34
N LYS A 192 23.86 4.03 18.03
CA LYS A 192 22.50 3.52 17.77
C LYS A 192 21.93 3.85 16.40
N ALA A 193 22.34 4.96 15.79
CA ALA A 193 21.92 5.35 14.46
C ALA A 193 22.62 4.51 13.38
N ALA A 194 23.93 4.28 13.55
CA ALA A 194 24.68 3.40 12.64
C ALA A 194 24.14 1.96 12.66
N ALA A 195 23.79 1.43 13.85
CA ALA A 195 23.17 0.12 13.98
C ALA A 195 21.83 0.02 13.24
N ARG A 196 21.04 1.12 13.24
CA ARG A 196 19.79 1.17 12.51
C ARG A 196 20.01 1.19 10.99
N GLU A 197 20.95 1.97 10.52
CA GLU A 197 21.35 2.01 9.09
C GLU A 197 21.89 0.64 8.64
N HIS A 198 22.72 0.01 9.46
CA HIS A 198 23.22 -1.35 9.22
C HIS A 198 22.05 -2.34 9.05
N ASN A 199 21.08 -2.34 9.96
CA ASN A 199 19.93 -3.23 9.90
C ASN A 199 19.05 -2.98 8.66
N ILE A 200 18.86 -1.74 8.25
CA ILE A 200 18.16 -1.38 7.01
C ILE A 200 18.93 -1.97 5.82
N SER A 201 20.25 -1.76 5.76
CA SER A 201 21.11 -2.31 4.71
C SER A 201 21.05 -3.84 4.66
N GLU A 202 21.05 -4.52 5.82
CA GLU A 202 20.90 -5.98 5.87
C GLU A 202 19.56 -6.47 5.36
N GLY A 203 18.46 -5.77 5.68
CA GLY A 203 17.14 -6.08 5.12
C GLY A 203 17.09 -5.88 3.61
N VAL A 204 17.63 -4.77 3.12
CA VAL A 204 17.71 -4.45 1.68
C VAL A 204 18.50 -5.51 0.92
N LYS A 205 19.71 -5.86 1.36
CA LYS A 205 20.55 -6.88 0.70
C LYS A 205 19.87 -8.23 0.51
N ARG A 206 18.91 -8.55 1.37
CA ARG A 206 18.21 -9.84 1.34
C ARG A 206 17.03 -9.88 0.41
N ILE A 207 16.47 -8.74 0.08
CA ILE A 207 15.34 -8.63 -0.85
C ILE A 207 15.77 -8.12 -2.23
N ASP A 208 16.94 -7.48 -2.34
CA ASP A 208 17.46 -6.99 -3.61
C ASP A 208 17.78 -8.15 -4.56
N GLY A 209 17.32 -8.06 -5.80
CA GLY A 209 17.47 -9.08 -6.83
C GLY A 209 16.52 -10.29 -6.70
N VAL A 210 15.65 -10.31 -5.69
CA VAL A 210 14.70 -11.43 -5.52
C VAL A 210 13.66 -11.37 -6.63
N ALA A 211 13.54 -12.47 -7.38
CA ALA A 211 12.46 -12.70 -8.33
C ALA A 211 11.28 -13.39 -7.63
N VAL A 212 10.07 -13.03 -8.03
CA VAL A 212 8.82 -13.65 -7.57
C VAL A 212 8.03 -13.99 -8.82
N GLU A 213 7.94 -15.28 -9.13
CA GLU A 213 7.27 -15.76 -10.31
C GLU A 213 5.75 -15.52 -10.25
N ARG A 214 5.10 -15.63 -11.40
CA ARG A 214 3.65 -15.57 -11.46
C ARG A 214 3.02 -16.60 -10.51
N GLU A 215 2.02 -16.18 -9.72
CA GLU A 215 1.33 -16.99 -8.72
C GLU A 215 2.22 -17.45 -7.54
N GLU A 216 3.48 -17.02 -7.48
CA GLU A 216 4.36 -17.29 -6.36
C GLU A 216 4.09 -16.33 -5.20
N THR A 217 4.29 -16.84 -3.97
CA THR A 217 4.17 -16.05 -2.74
C THR A 217 5.54 -15.57 -2.28
N PHE A 218 5.69 -14.26 -2.16
CA PHE A 218 6.81 -13.63 -1.47
C PHE A 218 6.57 -13.61 0.05
N SER A 219 7.61 -13.90 0.84
CA SER A 219 7.63 -13.72 2.30
C SER A 219 8.87 -12.96 2.72
N PHE A 220 8.70 -11.82 3.36
CA PHE A 220 9.80 -11.02 3.87
C PHE A 220 10.57 -11.75 4.97
N ASN A 221 9.88 -12.40 5.90
CA ASN A 221 10.51 -13.14 7.00
C ASN A 221 11.26 -14.39 6.52
N ALA A 222 10.82 -15.03 5.43
CA ALA A 222 11.56 -16.15 4.86
C ALA A 222 12.98 -15.76 4.47
N LEU A 223 13.19 -14.52 4.04
CA LEU A 223 14.49 -13.98 3.64
C LEU A 223 15.24 -13.31 4.80
N CYS A 224 14.51 -12.57 5.66
CA CYS A 224 15.11 -11.64 6.60
C CYS A 224 15.17 -12.15 8.05
N ALA A 225 14.23 -13.00 8.47
CA ALA A 225 14.24 -13.52 9.85
C ALA A 225 15.31 -14.62 10.06
N PRO A 226 15.69 -14.93 11.28
CA PRO A 226 15.33 -14.28 12.54
C PRO A 226 16.11 -12.97 12.79
N TYR A 227 15.47 -12.00 13.42
CA TYR A 227 16.08 -10.71 13.76
C TYR A 227 16.91 -10.85 15.03
N ARG A 228 18.17 -11.26 14.89
CA ARG A 228 19.12 -11.51 15.97
C ARG A 228 20.56 -11.28 15.53
N HIS A 229 21.46 -11.11 16.47
CA HIS A 229 22.90 -10.87 16.19
C HIS A 229 23.53 -11.97 15.33
N SER A 230 23.19 -13.24 15.59
CA SER A 230 23.73 -14.37 14.80
C SER A 230 23.29 -14.38 13.33
N ASN A 231 22.31 -13.56 12.96
CA ASN A 231 21.84 -13.35 11.60
C ASN A 231 22.24 -11.97 11.04
N GLY A 232 23.27 -11.36 11.62
CA GLY A 232 23.85 -10.10 11.13
C GLY A 232 23.16 -8.84 11.61
N TYR A 233 22.12 -8.91 12.45
CA TYR A 233 21.43 -7.73 12.93
C TYR A 233 22.06 -7.16 14.19
N GLU A 234 22.07 -5.85 14.29
CA GLU A 234 22.55 -5.10 15.44
C GLU A 234 21.40 -4.63 16.34
N LEU A 235 21.74 -4.36 17.61
CA LEU A 235 20.79 -3.80 18.57
C LEU A 235 20.58 -2.30 18.28
N ALA A 236 19.39 -1.94 17.81
CA ALA A 236 19.05 -0.60 17.38
C ALA A 236 17.68 -0.14 17.93
N PRO A 237 17.39 1.17 17.88
CA PRO A 237 16.07 1.70 18.26
C PRO A 237 14.95 1.05 17.46
N ASN A 238 13.90 0.64 18.15
CA ASN A 238 12.68 0.11 17.55
C ASN A 238 11.44 0.63 18.31
N VAL A 239 10.25 0.27 17.84
CA VAL A 239 8.97 0.65 18.47
C VAL A 239 8.48 -0.35 19.52
N SER A 240 9.33 -1.29 19.95
CA SER A 240 9.01 -2.23 21.04
C SER A 240 8.85 -1.54 22.38
N THR A 241 8.39 -2.30 23.39
CA THR A 241 8.18 -1.80 24.75
C THR A 241 9.46 -1.22 25.35
N ASP A 242 10.61 -1.86 25.08
CA ASP A 242 11.91 -1.46 25.61
C ASP A 242 12.63 -0.40 24.74
N GLY A 243 12.04 -0.06 23.58
CA GLY A 243 12.58 0.94 22.65
C GLY A 243 13.83 0.51 21.89
N PHE A 244 14.31 -0.73 22.09
CA PHE A 244 15.48 -1.31 21.42
C PHE A 244 15.25 -2.79 21.10
N GLY A 245 15.85 -3.26 19.99
CA GLY A 245 15.82 -4.65 19.60
C GLY A 245 16.77 -4.92 18.43
N TYR A 246 17.13 -6.19 18.25
CA TYR A 246 17.83 -6.61 17.05
C TYR A 246 16.93 -6.40 15.82
N GLY A 247 17.50 -5.89 14.72
CA GLY A 247 16.74 -5.56 13.52
C GLY A 247 15.95 -4.26 13.60
N GLY A 248 16.20 -3.40 14.63
CA GLY A 248 15.59 -2.06 14.65
C GLY A 248 15.91 -1.30 13.36
N GLY A 249 14.88 -0.89 12.62
CA GLY A 249 14.98 -0.29 11.28
C GLY A 249 14.41 -1.15 10.15
N VAL A 250 14.41 -2.48 10.27
CA VAL A 250 13.97 -3.41 9.21
C VAL A 250 12.51 -3.19 8.79
N CYS A 251 11.62 -2.84 9.73
CA CYS A 251 10.24 -2.48 9.37
C CYS A 251 10.14 -1.30 8.41
N GLN A 252 11.16 -0.46 8.26
CA GLN A 252 11.16 0.58 7.24
C GLN A 252 11.35 -0.03 5.84
N VAL A 253 12.21 -1.06 5.71
CA VAL A 253 12.37 -1.80 4.45
C VAL A 253 11.05 -2.43 4.04
N THR A 254 10.40 -3.14 4.96
CA THR A 254 9.09 -3.76 4.72
C THR A 254 8.01 -2.74 4.38
N THR A 255 8.00 -1.59 5.07
CA THR A 255 7.03 -0.51 4.78
C THR A 255 7.25 0.07 3.38
N THR A 256 8.51 0.25 2.96
CA THR A 256 8.81 0.76 1.62
C THR A 256 8.38 -0.25 0.55
N LEU A 257 8.68 -1.54 0.75
CA LEU A 257 8.25 -2.62 -0.12
C LEU A 257 6.71 -2.73 -0.19
N TYR A 258 6.02 -2.63 0.95
CA TYR A 258 4.56 -2.64 1.02
C TYR A 258 3.94 -1.51 0.19
N ASN A 259 4.44 -0.27 0.34
CA ASN A 259 3.92 0.86 -0.43
C ASN A 259 4.21 0.74 -1.92
N ALA A 260 5.36 0.18 -2.31
CA ALA A 260 5.65 -0.15 -3.70
C ALA A 260 4.67 -1.21 -4.25
N ALA A 261 4.38 -2.25 -3.45
CA ALA A 261 3.47 -3.33 -3.83
C ALA A 261 2.02 -2.87 -3.99
N LEU A 262 1.59 -1.82 -3.27
CA LEU A 262 0.21 -1.31 -3.35
C LEU A 262 -0.18 -0.72 -4.70
N THR A 263 0.78 -0.41 -5.55
CA THR A 263 0.55 0.19 -6.88
C THR A 263 0.44 -0.85 -8.00
N LEU A 264 0.63 -2.12 -7.67
CA LEU A 264 0.70 -3.23 -8.63
C LEU A 264 -0.32 -4.33 -8.28
N PRO A 265 -0.68 -5.21 -9.22
CA PRO A 265 -1.51 -6.39 -8.98
C PRO A 265 -0.79 -7.46 -8.12
N LEU A 266 -0.35 -7.07 -6.94
CA LEU A 266 0.27 -7.93 -5.94
C LEU A 266 -0.72 -8.13 -4.78
N GLN A 267 -1.24 -9.33 -4.62
CA GLN A 267 -2.20 -9.63 -3.58
C GLN A 267 -1.52 -9.74 -2.22
N ILE A 268 -1.74 -8.75 -1.35
CA ILE A 268 -1.19 -8.77 0.01
C ILE A 268 -1.96 -9.78 0.85
N GLU A 269 -1.29 -10.82 1.34
CA GLU A 269 -1.91 -11.87 2.16
C GLU A 269 -1.70 -11.63 3.65
N GLU A 270 -0.46 -11.39 4.08
CA GLU A 270 -0.15 -11.06 5.46
C GLU A 270 0.46 -9.67 5.56
N TRP A 271 -0.01 -8.91 6.54
CA TRP A 271 0.45 -7.57 6.82
C TRP A 271 0.01 -7.12 8.22
N ALA A 272 0.86 -6.43 8.92
CA ALA A 272 0.57 -5.89 10.24
C ALA A 272 0.98 -4.43 10.35
N LEU A 273 0.19 -3.64 11.09
CA LEU A 273 0.59 -2.30 11.53
C LEU A 273 1.48 -2.37 12.76
N HIS A 274 2.33 -1.36 12.95
CA HIS A 274 2.97 -1.17 14.24
C HIS A 274 1.93 -1.00 15.35
N SER A 275 2.19 -1.58 16.51
CA SER A 275 1.26 -1.62 17.64
C SER A 275 0.97 -0.26 18.27
N LYS A 276 1.83 0.75 18.05
CA LYS A 276 1.74 2.10 18.61
C LYS A 276 1.43 3.14 17.51
N GLN A 277 2.07 4.28 17.54
CA GLN A 277 1.73 5.46 16.72
C GLN A 277 2.00 5.34 15.20
N GLY A 278 2.32 4.15 14.69
CA GLY A 278 2.73 3.95 13.30
C GLY A 278 4.12 4.52 12.99
N ALA A 279 4.54 4.35 11.75
CA ALA A 279 5.82 4.90 11.27
C ALA A 279 5.66 6.38 10.90
N VAL A 280 6.72 7.16 11.10
CA VAL A 280 6.70 8.61 10.80
C VAL A 280 7.04 8.90 9.34
N TYR A 281 7.67 7.95 8.65
CA TYR A 281 8.19 8.07 7.28
C TYR A 281 7.17 7.71 6.19
N VAL A 282 5.95 7.35 6.58
CA VAL A 282 4.80 7.16 5.69
C VAL A 282 3.56 7.77 6.34
N PRO A 283 2.49 8.02 5.58
CA PRO A 283 1.19 8.37 6.13
C PRO A 283 0.67 7.33 7.11
N GLN A 284 -0.19 7.73 8.02
CA GLN A 284 -0.75 6.84 9.02
C GLN A 284 -1.48 5.67 8.35
N PHE A 285 -1.24 4.44 8.84
CA PHE A 285 -1.79 3.17 8.34
C PHE A 285 -1.18 2.62 7.03
N PHE A 286 -0.16 3.29 6.49
CA PHE A 286 0.63 2.78 5.36
C PHE A 286 1.96 2.16 5.81
N ASP A 287 2.12 1.89 7.09
CA ASP A 287 3.26 1.16 7.63
C ASP A 287 3.04 -0.36 7.62
N ALA A 288 4.11 -1.11 7.44
CA ALA A 288 4.14 -2.56 7.53
C ALA A 288 5.18 -2.99 8.56
N ALA A 289 4.72 -3.67 9.61
CA ALA A 289 5.55 -4.18 10.70
C ALA A 289 5.85 -5.67 10.50
N VAL A 290 7.10 -6.06 10.69
CA VAL A 290 7.55 -7.45 10.72
C VAL A 290 8.22 -7.76 12.05
N GLY A 291 8.26 -9.05 12.40
CA GLY A 291 8.84 -9.53 13.65
C GLY A 291 8.62 -11.03 13.81
N SER A 292 8.82 -11.55 15.02
CA SER A 292 8.68 -12.98 15.29
C SER A 292 7.25 -13.53 15.10
N TYR A 293 6.24 -12.67 15.10
CA TYR A 293 4.82 -13.04 15.05
C TYR A 293 4.04 -12.32 13.94
N SER A 294 4.72 -11.63 13.07
CA SER A 294 4.11 -10.93 11.92
C SER A 294 5.06 -10.93 10.75
N ASP A 295 4.52 -11.20 9.58
CA ASP A 295 5.24 -11.17 8.33
C ASP A 295 4.62 -10.12 7.39
N PHE A 296 5.27 -9.92 6.27
CA PHE A 296 4.72 -9.26 5.10
C PHE A 296 4.81 -10.22 3.94
N THR A 297 3.67 -10.64 3.42
CA THR A 297 3.57 -11.56 2.31
C THR A 297 2.66 -11.01 1.22
N PHE A 298 2.99 -11.31 -0.03
CA PHE A 298 2.13 -11.06 -1.17
C PHE A 298 2.25 -12.17 -2.22
N VAL A 299 1.20 -12.36 -3.02
CA VAL A 299 1.22 -13.21 -4.21
C VAL A 299 1.36 -12.33 -5.44
N ASN A 300 2.23 -12.71 -6.37
CA ASN A 300 2.36 -12.05 -7.65
C ASN A 300 1.23 -12.49 -8.59
N LEU A 301 0.30 -11.60 -8.89
CA LEU A 301 -0.82 -11.87 -9.81
C LEU A 301 -0.61 -11.26 -11.20
N LEU A 302 0.55 -10.65 -11.46
CA LEU A 302 0.94 -10.21 -12.80
C LEU A 302 1.06 -11.40 -13.75
N PRO A 303 0.89 -11.21 -15.06
CA PRO A 303 1.03 -12.28 -16.05
C PRO A 303 2.47 -12.77 -16.24
N TYR A 304 3.44 -12.19 -15.54
CA TYR A 304 4.87 -12.46 -15.63
C TYR A 304 5.53 -12.39 -14.23
N GLY A 305 6.77 -12.87 -14.13
CA GLY A 305 7.59 -12.73 -12.95
C GLY A 305 7.99 -11.26 -12.69
N VAL A 306 8.12 -10.88 -11.41
CA VAL A 306 8.64 -9.57 -11.01
C VAL A 306 9.95 -9.72 -10.26
N GLN A 307 10.87 -8.79 -10.46
CA GLN A 307 12.10 -8.69 -9.69
C GLN A 307 12.06 -7.47 -8.78
N ILE A 308 12.47 -7.65 -7.54
CA ILE A 308 12.61 -6.58 -6.56
C ILE A 308 14.02 -6.00 -6.68
N HIS A 309 14.12 -4.68 -6.88
CA HIS A 309 15.35 -3.94 -6.72
C HIS A 309 15.26 -3.03 -5.52
N ALA A 310 16.19 -3.16 -4.60
CA ALA A 310 16.18 -2.40 -3.35
C ALA A 310 17.56 -1.77 -3.09
N SER A 311 17.55 -0.53 -2.64
CA SER A 311 18.77 0.20 -2.26
C SER A 311 18.56 1.03 -1.00
N ALA A 312 19.58 1.11 -0.17
CA ALA A 312 19.58 1.96 1.02
C ALA A 312 20.95 2.61 1.20
N GLN A 313 21.03 3.90 0.97
CA GLN A 313 22.28 4.66 1.07
C GLN A 313 21.98 6.13 1.39
N ASN A 314 22.83 6.76 2.19
CA ASN A 314 22.76 8.19 2.51
C ASN A 314 21.39 8.66 3.07
N GLY A 315 20.68 7.78 3.76
CA GLY A 315 19.37 8.11 4.32
C GLY A 315 18.19 7.93 3.34
N VAL A 316 18.44 7.48 2.13
CA VAL A 316 17.44 7.18 1.08
C VAL A 316 17.27 5.67 0.99
N LEU A 317 16.06 5.19 1.12
CA LEU A 317 15.67 3.78 0.95
C LEU A 317 14.64 3.69 -0.18
N THR A 318 15.00 3.05 -1.26
CA THR A 318 14.13 2.87 -2.44
C THR A 318 13.93 1.38 -2.71
N VAL A 319 12.70 1.03 -3.05
CA VAL A 319 12.32 -0.29 -3.56
C VAL A 319 11.59 -0.08 -4.89
N LEU A 320 12.01 -0.83 -5.90
CA LEU A 320 11.42 -0.87 -7.22
C LEU A 320 10.96 -2.28 -7.54
N PHE A 321 9.92 -2.40 -8.35
CA PHE A 321 9.52 -3.63 -9.02
C PHE A 321 9.80 -3.49 -10.52
N CYS A 322 10.50 -4.47 -11.07
CA CYS A 322 10.74 -4.58 -12.50
C CYS A 322 10.05 -5.83 -13.05
N ARG A 323 9.59 -5.79 -14.30
CA ARG A 323 9.26 -7.04 -14.99
C ARG A 323 10.53 -7.88 -15.08
N ALA A 324 10.47 -9.11 -14.56
CA ALA A 324 11.64 -10.01 -14.60
C ALA A 324 12.08 -10.29 -16.05
N GLU A 325 13.40 -10.44 -16.24
CA GLU A 325 13.93 -10.93 -17.49
C GLU A 325 13.43 -12.36 -17.74
N GLU A 326 13.12 -12.69 -18.98
CA GLU A 326 12.81 -14.09 -19.34
C GLU A 326 14.12 -14.88 -19.29
N ASP A 327 14.16 -15.95 -18.50
CA ASP A 327 15.30 -16.85 -18.49
C ASP A 327 15.57 -17.30 -19.93
N SER A 328 16.75 -16.96 -20.45
CA SER A 328 17.20 -17.44 -21.75
C SER A 328 17.36 -18.96 -21.64
N GLN A 329 16.37 -19.73 -22.11
CA GLN A 329 16.39 -21.18 -22.19
C GLN A 329 17.48 -21.66 -23.18
#